data_b9f458a87c6f6c4016b0b0d2cc16eda9
#
_entry.id   b9f458a87c6f6c4016b0b0d2cc16eda9
#
_cell.length_a   1.000
_cell.length_b   1.000
_cell.length_c   1.000
_cell.angle_alpha   90.00
_cell.angle_beta   90.00
_cell.angle_gamma   90.00
#
_symmetry.space_group_name_H-M   'P 1'
#
loop_
_entity.id
_entity.type
_entity.pdbx_description
1 polymer ?
#
loop_
_entity_poly.entity_id
_entity_poly.type
_entity_poly.pdbx_seq_one_letter_code
_entity_poly.pdbx_strand_id
1 'polypeptide(L)'
;AQQRMQLPVMAAMLAGIVAAAAGAGDAGIAAIAGTQAAAIQNQLRFSRQNEQEADRVGVTNMVRAGYDPRSMPNMFERLARQYRYDGKPPEFLLTHPVTESRIADTRNRAEQYPQGGKEDSLRYQQMRARTQLLFEETPGMAGKRFRAMLNDNPKLDAARYGLAISQTRIGQLNDARDNLRQLLAKAPNDVAYNLAQVELDITANRLPDADQRLKKMLAQFPSSYPLKQVRADLMLKMGKPQESEKILDDLSKARPLDPDVWNRLAEVRSLTNNAIGVHQARAEYLSLTGDYQAAIEQLDFAKRRAGGNFQLAARLDARQQEIRQQEKMVKEMFR
;
A
#
# COMPACT_ATOMS: atom_id res chain seq x y z
N ALA A 1 26.45 7.33 -17.18
CA ALA A 1 26.31 8.70 -17.69
C ALA A 1 26.75 9.74 -16.67
N GLN A 2 26.35 9.67 -15.39
CA GLN A 2 26.73 10.63 -14.34
C GLN A 2 28.27 10.75 -14.15
N GLN A 3 29.00 9.64 -14.11
CA GLN A 3 30.46 9.67 -13.94
C GLN A 3 31.23 10.35 -15.11
N ARG A 4 30.71 10.25 -16.34
CA ARG A 4 31.35 10.88 -17.51
C ARG A 4 31.18 12.40 -17.57
N MET A 5 30.19 12.97 -16.86
CA MET A 5 29.96 14.41 -16.79
C MET A 5 30.65 15.11 -15.62
N GLN A 6 31.06 14.38 -14.60
CA GLN A 6 31.73 14.96 -13.43
C GLN A 6 33.12 15.54 -13.79
N LEU A 7 33.88 14.88 -14.68
CA LEU A 7 35.20 15.30 -15.06
C LEU A 7 35.22 16.69 -15.77
N PRO A 8 34.38 16.94 -16.79
CA PRO A 8 34.35 18.28 -17.43
C PRO A 8 33.87 19.39 -16.48
N VAL A 9 32.90 19.10 -15.60
CA VAL A 9 32.42 20.08 -14.61
C VAL A 9 33.52 20.43 -13.60
N MET A 10 34.22 19.41 -13.08
CA MET A 10 35.34 19.65 -12.16
C MET A 10 36.49 20.43 -12.82
N ALA A 11 36.83 20.13 -14.08
CA ALA A 11 37.85 20.84 -14.81
C ALA A 11 37.47 22.32 -15.02
N ALA A 12 36.22 22.61 -15.36
CA ALA A 12 35.73 23.98 -15.53
C ALA A 12 35.66 24.76 -14.21
N MET A 13 35.30 24.11 -13.10
CA MET A 13 35.35 24.69 -11.75
C MET A 13 36.78 25.01 -11.34
N LEU A 14 37.74 24.10 -11.55
CA LEU A 14 39.16 24.35 -11.27
C LEU A 14 39.71 25.50 -12.09
N ALA A 15 39.38 25.60 -13.37
CA ALA A 15 39.76 26.73 -14.22
C ALA A 15 39.16 28.06 -13.70
N GLY A 16 37.93 28.07 -13.24
CA GLY A 16 37.29 29.25 -12.63
C GLY A 16 37.96 29.67 -11.31
N ILE A 17 38.37 28.72 -10.47
CA ILE A 17 39.12 29.01 -9.23
C ILE A 17 40.50 29.60 -9.56
N VAL A 18 41.22 29.05 -10.54
CA VAL A 18 42.54 29.56 -10.98
C VAL A 18 42.41 30.96 -11.56
N ALA A 19 41.39 31.25 -12.37
CA ALA A 19 41.12 32.58 -12.91
C ALA A 19 40.81 33.60 -11.80
N ALA A 20 40.02 33.21 -10.80
CA ALA A 20 39.71 34.05 -9.62
C ALA A 20 40.97 34.37 -8.82
N ALA A 21 41.86 33.38 -8.60
CA ALA A 21 43.14 33.56 -7.91
C ALA A 21 44.17 34.40 -8.69
N ALA A 22 44.07 34.43 -10.03
CA ALA A 22 44.92 35.20 -10.91
C ALA A 22 44.50 36.70 -11.07
N GLY A 23 43.56 37.17 -10.25
CA GLY A 23 43.13 38.59 -10.24
C GLY A 23 41.87 38.89 -11.09
N ALA A 24 41.28 37.90 -11.75
CA ALA A 24 40.01 38.00 -12.46
C ALA A 24 38.80 37.57 -11.57
N GLY A 25 38.71 38.12 -10.36
CA GLY A 25 37.79 37.66 -9.34
C GLY A 25 36.33 37.52 -9.78
N ASP A 26 35.77 38.54 -10.40
CA ASP A 26 34.36 38.51 -10.86
C ASP A 26 34.15 37.55 -12.04
N ALA A 27 35.11 37.47 -12.97
CA ALA A 27 35.06 36.52 -14.09
C ALA A 27 35.20 35.06 -13.64
N GLY A 28 36.02 34.79 -12.62
CA GLY A 28 36.17 33.47 -12.01
C GLY A 28 34.90 33.01 -11.31
N ILE A 29 34.25 33.87 -10.53
CA ILE A 29 32.97 33.61 -9.85
C ILE A 29 31.86 33.35 -10.87
N ALA A 30 31.78 34.17 -11.93
CA ALA A 30 30.82 34.01 -13.03
C ALA A 30 31.02 32.69 -13.79
N ALA A 31 32.25 32.25 -14.01
CA ALA A 31 32.55 30.99 -14.65
C ALA A 31 32.12 29.78 -13.77
N ILE A 32 32.34 29.82 -12.47
CA ILE A 32 31.92 28.80 -11.52
C ILE A 32 30.38 28.72 -11.48
N ALA A 33 29.72 29.86 -11.33
CA ALA A 33 28.24 29.92 -11.30
C ALA A 33 27.63 29.44 -12.63
N GLY A 34 28.21 29.82 -13.77
CA GLY A 34 27.79 29.36 -15.09
C GLY A 34 27.96 27.84 -15.27
N THR A 35 29.05 27.28 -14.78
CA THR A 35 29.31 25.83 -14.83
C THR A 35 28.32 25.05 -13.97
N GLN A 36 28.00 25.54 -12.76
CA GLN A 36 26.99 24.92 -11.88
C GLN A 36 25.61 25.02 -12.53
N ALA A 37 25.24 26.18 -13.08
CA ALA A 37 23.97 26.34 -13.77
C ALA A 37 23.84 25.38 -14.98
N ALA A 38 24.93 25.25 -15.79
CA ALA A 38 24.97 24.32 -16.91
C ALA A 38 24.85 22.84 -16.45
N ALA A 39 25.50 22.47 -15.35
CA ALA A 39 25.38 21.12 -14.77
C ALA A 39 23.96 20.81 -14.30
N ILE A 40 23.32 21.75 -13.58
CA ILE A 40 21.92 21.63 -13.15
C ILE A 40 20.98 21.55 -14.36
N GLN A 41 21.17 22.39 -15.38
CA GLN A 41 20.37 22.37 -16.61
C GLN A 41 20.47 21.02 -17.34
N ASN A 42 21.68 20.46 -17.43
CA ASN A 42 21.91 19.17 -18.06
C ASN A 42 21.26 18.03 -17.23
N GLN A 43 21.32 18.07 -15.91
CA GLN A 43 20.66 17.11 -15.04
C GLN A 43 19.14 17.18 -15.18
N LEU A 44 18.55 18.38 -15.23
CA LEU A 44 17.12 18.57 -15.46
C LEU A 44 16.69 18.10 -16.86
N ARG A 45 17.52 18.37 -17.89
CA ARG A 45 17.27 17.87 -19.25
C ARG A 45 17.26 16.35 -19.30
N PHE A 46 18.25 15.70 -18.67
CA PHE A 46 18.34 14.24 -18.60
C PHE A 46 17.15 13.65 -17.84
N SER A 47 16.75 14.26 -16.73
CA SER A 47 15.56 13.86 -16.00
C SER A 47 14.30 13.93 -16.88
N ARG A 48 14.07 15.05 -17.60
CA ARG A 48 12.91 15.20 -18.50
C ARG A 48 12.90 14.17 -19.63
N GLN A 49 14.05 13.84 -20.19
CA GLN A 49 14.16 12.81 -21.25
C GLN A 49 13.80 11.42 -20.70
N ASN A 50 14.25 11.10 -19.50
CA ASN A 50 13.92 9.83 -18.85
C ASN A 50 12.41 9.74 -18.55
N GLU A 51 11.79 10.82 -18.07
CA GLU A 51 10.34 10.86 -17.86
C GLU A 51 9.56 10.63 -19.16
N GLN A 52 9.96 11.31 -20.25
CA GLN A 52 9.34 11.14 -21.56
C GLN A 52 9.51 9.71 -22.10
N GLU A 53 10.66 9.10 -21.90
CA GLU A 53 10.89 7.70 -22.30
C GLU A 53 10.05 6.74 -21.46
N ALA A 54 9.99 6.94 -20.14
CA ALA A 54 9.15 6.18 -19.25
C ALA A 54 7.66 6.27 -19.64
N ASP A 55 7.19 7.49 -19.99
CA ASP A 55 5.82 7.71 -20.46
C ASP A 55 5.53 6.96 -21.77
N ARG A 56 6.47 6.99 -22.72
CA ARG A 56 6.36 6.27 -24.01
C ARG A 56 6.25 4.77 -23.81
N VAL A 57 7.15 4.22 -22.99
CA VAL A 57 7.14 2.79 -22.63
C VAL A 57 5.85 2.46 -21.88
N GLY A 58 5.41 3.32 -20.97
CA GLY A 58 4.18 3.18 -20.21
C GLY A 58 2.94 3.10 -21.10
N VAL A 59 2.76 4.04 -22.03
CA VAL A 59 1.66 4.02 -23.04
C VAL A 59 1.69 2.72 -23.83
N THR A 60 2.85 2.31 -24.33
CA THR A 60 3.01 1.06 -25.10
C THR A 60 2.64 -0.16 -24.27
N ASN A 61 3.05 -0.22 -23.03
CA ASN A 61 2.74 -1.32 -22.12
C ASN A 61 1.23 -1.38 -21.78
N MET A 62 0.57 -0.23 -21.61
CA MET A 62 -0.88 -0.18 -21.41
C MET A 62 -1.62 -0.79 -22.61
N VAL A 63 -1.26 -0.39 -23.83
CA VAL A 63 -1.85 -0.92 -25.06
C VAL A 63 -1.63 -2.43 -25.19
N ARG A 64 -0.40 -2.91 -24.97
CA ARG A 64 -0.08 -4.35 -25.00
C ARG A 64 -0.84 -5.15 -23.95
N ALA A 65 -1.08 -4.54 -22.79
CA ALA A 65 -1.88 -5.16 -21.72
C ALA A 65 -3.40 -5.06 -21.96
N GLY A 66 -3.84 -4.39 -23.02
CA GLY A 66 -5.25 -4.20 -23.38
C GLY A 66 -5.96 -3.11 -22.60
N TYR A 67 -5.25 -2.16 -22.00
CA TYR A 67 -5.83 -0.98 -21.35
C TYR A 67 -5.93 0.21 -22.31
N ASP A 68 -6.89 1.09 -22.07
CA ASP A 68 -7.01 2.34 -22.84
C ASP A 68 -5.84 3.28 -22.46
N PRO A 69 -4.94 3.61 -23.42
CA PRO A 69 -3.80 4.47 -23.14
C PRO A 69 -4.19 5.90 -22.74
N ARG A 70 -5.42 6.35 -23.04
CA ARG A 70 -5.96 7.66 -22.63
C ARG A 70 -6.09 7.80 -21.11
N SER A 71 -6.07 6.69 -20.39
CA SER A 71 -6.07 6.69 -18.93
C SER A 71 -4.83 7.35 -18.33
N MET A 72 -3.67 7.32 -19.03
CA MET A 72 -2.43 7.95 -18.56
C MET A 72 -2.51 9.49 -18.58
N PRO A 73 -2.78 10.17 -19.69
CA PRO A 73 -2.93 11.64 -19.67
C PRO A 73 -4.08 12.09 -18.76
N ASN A 74 -5.18 11.32 -18.67
CA ASN A 74 -6.28 11.62 -17.76
C ASN A 74 -5.86 11.54 -16.27
N MET A 75 -4.97 10.60 -15.92
CA MET A 75 -4.38 10.53 -14.59
C MET A 75 -3.48 11.73 -14.33
N PHE A 76 -2.60 12.08 -15.26
CA PHE A 76 -1.71 13.22 -15.15
C PHE A 76 -2.48 14.54 -14.97
N GLU A 77 -3.56 14.75 -15.71
CA GLU A 77 -4.42 15.94 -15.54
C GLU A 77 -5.09 15.99 -14.17
N ARG A 78 -5.54 14.85 -13.64
CA ARG A 78 -6.10 14.79 -12.28
C ARG A 78 -5.07 15.16 -11.23
N LEU A 79 -3.85 14.62 -11.35
CA LEU A 79 -2.74 14.97 -10.49
C LEU A 79 -2.42 16.49 -10.61
N ALA A 80 -2.24 17.00 -11.81
CA ALA A 80 -1.93 18.42 -12.04
C ALA A 80 -3.01 19.35 -11.48
N ARG A 81 -4.31 18.99 -11.57
CA ARG A 81 -5.42 19.76 -10.99
C ARG A 81 -5.40 19.75 -9.47
N GLN A 82 -5.16 18.60 -8.85
CA GLN A 82 -5.12 18.48 -7.40
C GLN A 82 -4.04 19.38 -6.79
N TYR A 83 -2.85 19.43 -7.40
CA TYR A 83 -1.73 20.26 -6.89
C TYR A 83 -1.93 21.75 -7.10
N ARG A 84 -2.71 22.16 -8.08
CA ARG A 84 -3.06 23.57 -8.26
C ARG A 84 -3.82 24.17 -7.08
N TYR A 85 -4.58 23.34 -6.35
CA TYR A 85 -5.42 23.76 -5.23
C TYR A 85 -4.81 23.46 -3.86
N ASP A 86 -4.05 22.36 -3.71
CA ASP A 86 -3.52 21.91 -2.42
C ASP A 86 -2.12 22.43 -2.06
N GLY A 87 -1.48 23.18 -2.97
CA GLY A 87 -0.24 23.94 -2.72
C GLY A 87 1.04 23.16 -2.47
N LYS A 88 1.00 21.86 -2.19
CA LYS A 88 2.19 21.00 -2.02
C LYS A 88 1.99 19.65 -2.70
N PRO A 89 2.76 19.35 -3.78
CA PRO A 89 2.76 18.04 -4.39
C PRO A 89 3.38 17.00 -3.43
N PRO A 90 2.93 15.71 -3.46
CA PRO A 90 3.65 14.64 -2.79
C PRO A 90 5.12 14.59 -3.20
N GLU A 91 5.97 14.11 -2.30
CA GLU A 91 7.43 14.09 -2.46
C GLU A 91 7.89 13.47 -3.79
N PHE A 92 7.26 12.37 -4.21
CA PHE A 92 7.59 11.70 -5.48
C PHE A 92 7.33 12.57 -6.71
N LEU A 93 6.42 13.55 -6.67
CA LEU A 93 6.19 14.48 -7.77
C LEU A 93 7.14 15.68 -7.78
N LEU A 94 7.88 15.90 -6.70
CA LEU A 94 8.97 16.86 -6.69
C LEU A 94 10.12 16.37 -7.57
N THR A 95 10.37 15.06 -7.57
CA THR A 95 11.41 14.41 -8.39
C THR A 95 10.91 14.01 -9.78
N HIS A 96 9.60 13.73 -9.93
CA HIS A 96 8.93 13.30 -11.16
C HIS A 96 7.74 14.21 -11.52
N PRO A 97 7.97 15.48 -11.87
CA PRO A 97 6.90 16.46 -12.05
C PRO A 97 6.01 16.12 -13.24
N VAL A 98 4.70 16.24 -13.03
CA VAL A 98 3.71 16.15 -14.10
C VAL A 98 3.60 17.51 -14.78
N THR A 99 4.26 17.65 -15.93
CA THR A 99 4.27 18.88 -16.73
C THR A 99 3.17 18.86 -17.79
N GLU A 100 2.73 20.03 -18.24
CA GLU A 100 1.78 20.16 -19.37
C GLU A 100 2.33 19.48 -20.65
N SER A 101 3.64 19.55 -20.86
CA SER A 101 4.31 18.86 -21.97
C SER A 101 4.16 17.34 -21.91
N ARG A 102 4.27 16.73 -20.72
CA ARG A 102 4.05 15.28 -20.53
C ARG A 102 2.59 14.91 -20.78
N ILE A 103 1.64 15.71 -20.30
CA ILE A 103 0.21 15.52 -20.55
C ILE A 103 -0.07 15.56 -22.05
N ALA A 104 0.45 16.57 -22.77
CA ALA A 104 0.24 16.72 -24.21
C ALA A 104 0.90 15.58 -25.01
N ASP A 105 2.16 15.20 -24.72
CA ASP A 105 2.85 14.10 -25.42
C ASP A 105 2.14 12.76 -25.22
N THR A 106 1.75 12.44 -23.98
CA THR A 106 1.03 11.19 -23.70
C THR A 106 -0.35 11.16 -24.34
N ARG A 107 -1.05 12.30 -24.41
CA ARG A 107 -2.34 12.42 -25.10
C ARG A 107 -2.18 12.19 -26.60
N ASN A 108 -1.26 12.90 -27.26
CA ASN A 108 -1.00 12.74 -28.69
C ASN A 108 -0.62 11.30 -29.06
N ARG A 109 0.13 10.62 -28.19
CA ARG A 109 0.46 9.18 -28.38
C ARG A 109 -0.74 8.29 -28.20
N ALA A 110 -1.55 8.54 -27.18
CA ALA A 110 -2.74 7.74 -26.90
C ALA A 110 -3.78 7.86 -28.01
N GLU A 111 -3.87 9.00 -28.69
CA GLU A 111 -4.78 9.23 -29.84
C GLU A 111 -4.42 8.41 -31.07
N GLN A 112 -3.18 7.92 -31.19
CA GLN A 112 -2.75 7.03 -32.28
C GLN A 112 -3.33 5.61 -32.17
N TYR A 113 -3.93 5.25 -31.03
CA TYR A 113 -4.51 3.93 -30.78
C TYR A 113 -6.05 3.98 -30.81
N PRO A 114 -6.72 2.87 -31.15
CA PRO A 114 -8.18 2.77 -31.05
C PRO A 114 -8.67 3.14 -29.65
N GLN A 115 -9.89 3.69 -29.59
CA GLN A 115 -10.53 3.98 -28.31
C GLN A 115 -10.99 2.69 -27.63
N GLY A 116 -10.96 2.70 -26.29
CA GLY A 116 -11.41 1.62 -25.45
C GLY A 116 -10.28 0.72 -24.96
N GLY A 117 -10.64 -0.22 -24.12
CA GLY A 117 -9.73 -1.14 -23.46
C GLY A 117 -10.49 -2.00 -22.45
N LYS A 118 -9.75 -2.76 -21.66
CA LYS A 118 -10.36 -3.56 -20.58
C LYS A 118 -11.13 -2.66 -19.62
N GLU A 119 -12.36 -3.02 -19.35
CA GLU A 119 -13.16 -2.39 -18.31
C GLU A 119 -12.58 -2.73 -16.92
N ASP A 120 -12.79 -1.80 -15.99
CA ASP A 120 -12.45 -2.02 -14.59
C ASP A 120 -13.21 -3.23 -14.03
N SER A 121 -12.49 -4.22 -13.53
CA SER A 121 -13.13 -5.37 -12.90
C SER A 121 -13.94 -4.94 -11.66
N LEU A 122 -15.01 -5.66 -11.36
CA LEU A 122 -15.79 -5.43 -10.15
C LEU A 122 -14.90 -5.41 -8.90
N ARG A 123 -13.93 -6.33 -8.82
CA ARG A 123 -12.99 -6.40 -7.70
C ARG A 123 -12.14 -5.13 -7.57
N TYR A 124 -11.63 -4.59 -8.68
CA TYR A 124 -10.91 -3.32 -8.66
C TYR A 124 -11.79 -2.18 -8.16
N GLN A 125 -13.02 -2.10 -8.67
CA GLN A 125 -13.98 -1.06 -8.28
C GLN A 125 -14.36 -1.17 -6.79
N GLN A 126 -14.53 -2.38 -6.25
CA GLN A 126 -14.76 -2.63 -4.82
C GLN A 126 -13.58 -2.18 -3.97
N MET A 127 -12.33 -2.52 -4.37
CA MET A 127 -11.13 -2.08 -3.64
C MET A 127 -10.96 -0.56 -3.70
N ARG A 128 -11.20 0.04 -4.85
CA ARG A 128 -11.20 1.50 -5.01
C ARG A 128 -12.21 2.18 -4.08
N ALA A 129 -13.43 1.64 -3.95
CA ALA A 129 -14.42 2.16 -3.02
C ALA A 129 -13.94 2.07 -1.55
N ARG A 130 -13.32 0.95 -1.15
CA ARG A 130 -12.71 0.82 0.19
C ARG A 130 -11.56 1.81 0.42
N THR A 131 -10.71 2.00 -0.57
CA THR A 131 -9.61 2.99 -0.50
C THR A 131 -10.16 4.40 -0.33
N GLN A 132 -11.19 4.77 -1.09
CA GLN A 132 -11.85 6.07 -0.93
C GLN A 132 -12.39 6.29 0.50
N LEU A 133 -12.95 5.25 1.13
CA LEU A 133 -13.40 5.30 2.53
C LEU A 133 -12.28 5.51 3.55
N LEU A 134 -11.03 5.16 3.22
CA LEU A 134 -9.88 5.36 4.11
C LEU A 134 -9.33 6.79 4.04
N PHE A 135 -9.46 7.46 2.89
CA PHE A 135 -8.90 8.79 2.65
C PHE A 135 -9.91 9.93 2.79
N GLU A 136 -11.19 9.65 3.03
CA GLU A 136 -12.17 10.68 3.38
C GLU A 136 -12.07 11.03 4.86
N GLU A 137 -12.25 12.30 5.19
CA GLU A 137 -12.18 12.79 6.57
C GLU A 137 -13.14 12.07 7.51
N THR A 138 -14.34 11.77 7.02
CA THR A 138 -15.34 11.01 7.78
C THR A 138 -16.08 10.01 6.90
N PRO A 139 -16.54 8.88 7.48
CA PRO A 139 -17.40 7.95 6.74
C PRO A 139 -18.67 8.58 6.17
N GLY A 140 -19.21 9.60 6.83
CA GLY A 140 -20.39 10.33 6.36
C GLY A 140 -20.14 11.13 5.08
N MET A 141 -18.95 11.73 4.91
CA MET A 141 -18.56 12.42 3.69
C MET A 141 -18.41 11.43 2.53
N ALA A 142 -17.74 10.30 2.76
CA ALA A 142 -17.68 9.22 1.79
C ALA A 142 -19.08 8.75 1.36
N GLY A 143 -20.01 8.61 2.32
CA GLY A 143 -21.40 8.24 2.05
C GLY A 143 -22.13 9.25 1.16
N LYS A 144 -21.92 10.55 1.37
CA LYS A 144 -22.49 11.61 0.51
C LYS A 144 -21.96 11.49 -0.93
N ARG A 145 -20.64 11.26 -1.09
CA ARG A 145 -20.01 11.06 -2.42
C ARG A 145 -20.58 9.85 -3.14
N PHE A 146 -20.67 8.70 -2.46
CA PHE A 146 -21.22 7.48 -3.07
C PHE A 146 -22.71 7.64 -3.42
N ARG A 147 -23.47 8.37 -2.63
CA ARG A 147 -24.87 8.69 -2.93
C ARG A 147 -24.99 9.56 -4.17
N ALA A 148 -24.16 10.58 -4.32
CA ALA A 148 -24.10 11.39 -5.54
C ALA A 148 -23.79 10.54 -6.78
N MET A 149 -22.78 9.65 -6.69
CA MET A 149 -22.45 8.71 -7.78
C MET A 149 -23.62 7.78 -8.15
N LEU A 150 -24.45 7.37 -7.17
CA LEU A 150 -25.64 6.54 -7.42
C LEU A 150 -26.78 7.35 -8.02
N ASN A 151 -26.90 8.63 -7.71
CA ASN A 151 -27.87 9.52 -8.36
C ASN A 151 -27.55 9.67 -9.85
N ASP A 152 -26.26 9.81 -10.20
CA ASP A 152 -25.81 9.90 -11.58
C ASP A 152 -25.92 8.56 -12.31
N ASN A 153 -25.59 7.45 -11.62
CA ASN A 153 -25.68 6.10 -12.16
C ASN A 153 -26.19 5.10 -11.11
N PRO A 154 -27.51 4.82 -11.05
CA PRO A 154 -28.11 3.89 -10.08
C PRO A 154 -27.64 2.43 -10.20
N LYS A 155 -27.01 2.07 -11.32
CA LYS A 155 -26.48 0.70 -11.57
C LYS A 155 -25.04 0.52 -11.10
N LEU A 156 -24.40 1.54 -10.54
CA LEU A 156 -22.99 1.48 -10.12
C LEU A 156 -22.83 0.71 -8.80
N ASP A 157 -22.68 -0.62 -8.90
CA ASP A 157 -22.62 -1.51 -7.75
C ASP A 157 -21.46 -1.19 -6.79
N ALA A 158 -20.33 -0.69 -7.31
CA ALA A 158 -19.21 -0.26 -6.46
C ALA A 158 -19.56 0.96 -5.59
N ALA A 159 -20.35 1.91 -6.10
CA ALA A 159 -20.81 3.05 -5.30
C ALA A 159 -21.83 2.58 -4.25
N ARG A 160 -22.73 1.66 -4.59
CA ARG A 160 -23.66 1.05 -3.64
C ARG A 160 -22.92 0.29 -2.52
N TYR A 161 -21.86 -0.41 -2.88
CA TYR A 161 -21.00 -1.10 -1.92
C TYR A 161 -20.30 -0.12 -0.97
N GLY A 162 -19.69 0.94 -1.50
CA GLY A 162 -19.07 2.00 -0.70
C GLY A 162 -20.07 2.72 0.21
N LEU A 163 -21.27 2.99 -0.30
CA LEU A 163 -22.36 3.59 0.50
C LEU A 163 -22.78 2.67 1.66
N ALA A 164 -22.95 1.37 1.40
CA ALA A 164 -23.33 0.42 2.44
C ALA A 164 -22.30 0.34 3.57
N ILE A 165 -21.00 0.32 3.24
CA ILE A 165 -19.93 0.33 4.25
C ILE A 165 -19.93 1.65 5.03
N SER A 166 -20.08 2.79 4.35
CA SER A 166 -20.20 4.09 4.99
C SER A 166 -21.37 4.14 5.98
N GLN A 167 -22.55 3.71 5.55
CA GLN A 167 -23.77 3.64 6.37
C GLN A 167 -23.58 2.72 7.58
N THR A 168 -22.91 1.57 7.42
CA THR A 168 -22.57 0.69 8.53
C THR A 168 -21.72 1.42 9.58
N ARG A 169 -20.69 2.16 9.13
CA ARG A 169 -19.77 2.88 10.03
C ARG A 169 -20.42 4.05 10.77
N ILE A 170 -21.45 4.67 10.19
CA ILE A 170 -22.20 5.78 10.84
C ILE A 170 -23.49 5.31 11.54
N GLY A 171 -23.73 4.00 11.66
CA GLY A 171 -24.86 3.43 12.38
C GLY A 171 -26.19 3.40 11.61
N GLN A 172 -26.22 3.75 10.33
CA GLN A 172 -27.41 3.64 9.46
C GLN A 172 -27.62 2.19 8.99
N LEU A 173 -27.86 1.28 9.94
CA LEU A 173 -27.77 -0.17 9.71
C LEU A 173 -28.88 -0.71 8.79
N ASN A 174 -30.06 -0.10 8.79
CA ASN A 174 -31.16 -0.53 7.92
C ASN A 174 -30.87 -0.18 6.45
N ASP A 175 -30.42 1.05 6.19
CA ASP A 175 -30.06 1.50 4.84
C ASP A 175 -28.89 0.67 4.29
N ALA A 176 -27.87 0.40 5.14
CA ALA A 176 -26.74 -0.46 4.79
C ALA A 176 -27.20 -1.86 4.38
N ARG A 177 -28.13 -2.44 5.16
CA ARG A 177 -28.69 -3.78 4.90
C ARG A 177 -29.44 -3.82 3.56
N ASP A 178 -30.21 -2.80 3.24
CA ASP A 178 -30.97 -2.73 2.00
C ASP A 178 -30.05 -2.62 0.77
N ASN A 179 -28.98 -1.82 0.87
CA ASN A 179 -27.97 -1.74 -0.17
C ASN A 179 -27.22 -3.07 -0.34
N LEU A 180 -26.81 -3.72 0.75
CA LEU A 180 -26.13 -5.03 0.68
C LEU A 180 -27.05 -6.14 0.17
N ARG A 181 -28.34 -6.12 0.52
CA ARG A 181 -29.32 -7.08 -0.01
C ARG A 181 -29.41 -7.01 -1.53
N GLN A 182 -29.44 -5.81 -2.11
CA GLN A 182 -29.45 -5.64 -3.56
C GLN A 182 -28.17 -6.17 -4.23
N LEU A 183 -26.99 -5.94 -3.63
CA LEU A 183 -25.72 -6.43 -4.15
C LEU A 183 -25.61 -7.97 -4.05
N LEU A 184 -26.00 -8.53 -2.90
CA LEU A 184 -25.97 -9.98 -2.67
C LEU A 184 -27.02 -10.73 -3.50
N ALA A 185 -28.12 -10.08 -3.89
CA ALA A 185 -29.08 -10.67 -4.84
C ALA A 185 -28.48 -10.86 -6.22
N LYS A 186 -27.56 -9.96 -6.67
CA LYS A 186 -26.87 -10.07 -7.95
C LYS A 186 -25.66 -11.03 -7.87
N ALA A 187 -24.91 -11.00 -6.77
CA ALA A 187 -23.68 -11.77 -6.59
C ALA A 187 -23.61 -12.37 -5.16
N PRO A 188 -24.36 -13.46 -4.91
CA PRO A 188 -24.51 -14.03 -3.55
C PRO A 188 -23.20 -14.58 -2.97
N ASN A 189 -22.25 -14.97 -3.80
CA ASN A 189 -20.96 -15.53 -3.40
C ASN A 189 -19.80 -14.52 -3.52
N ASP A 190 -20.07 -13.24 -3.80
CA ASP A 190 -19.02 -12.22 -3.82
C ASP A 190 -18.44 -12.02 -2.41
N VAL A 191 -17.11 -12.20 -2.30
CA VAL A 191 -16.41 -12.16 -1.00
C VAL A 191 -16.48 -10.78 -0.38
N ALA A 192 -16.37 -9.70 -1.17
CA ALA A 192 -16.37 -8.34 -0.64
C ALA A 192 -17.76 -7.95 -0.11
N TYR A 193 -18.84 -8.33 -0.80
CA TYR A 193 -20.20 -8.08 -0.33
C TYR A 193 -20.53 -8.88 0.91
N ASN A 194 -20.12 -10.16 0.99
CA ASN A 194 -20.31 -10.97 2.18
C ASN A 194 -19.50 -10.44 3.38
N LEU A 195 -18.27 -9.97 3.16
CA LEU A 195 -17.48 -9.32 4.22
C LEU A 195 -18.14 -8.02 4.71
N ALA A 196 -18.69 -7.19 3.82
CA ALA A 196 -19.42 -6.00 4.23
C ALA A 196 -20.69 -6.35 5.02
N GLN A 197 -21.40 -7.44 4.67
CA GLN A 197 -22.53 -7.92 5.44
C GLN A 197 -22.08 -8.44 6.82
N VAL A 198 -20.92 -9.10 6.91
CA VAL A 198 -20.33 -9.52 8.20
C VAL A 198 -19.99 -8.28 9.06
N GLU A 199 -19.39 -7.24 8.47
CA GLU A 199 -19.12 -5.98 9.16
C GLU A 199 -20.41 -5.35 9.71
N LEU A 200 -21.47 -5.34 8.92
CA LEU A 200 -22.79 -4.88 9.34
C LEU A 200 -23.36 -5.72 10.48
N ASP A 201 -23.30 -7.06 10.38
CA ASP A 201 -23.83 -7.95 11.40
C ASP A 201 -23.06 -7.82 12.72
N ILE A 202 -21.73 -7.65 12.68
CA ILE A 202 -20.88 -7.35 13.85
C ILE A 202 -21.29 -6.01 14.47
N THR A 203 -21.45 -4.96 13.66
CA THR A 203 -21.86 -3.62 14.14
C THR A 203 -23.26 -3.64 14.75
N ALA A 204 -24.16 -4.46 14.23
CA ALA A 204 -25.49 -4.70 14.74
C ALA A 204 -25.51 -5.65 15.95
N ASN A 205 -24.37 -6.07 16.48
CA ASN A 205 -24.22 -7.06 17.56
C ASN A 205 -24.85 -8.43 17.25
N ARG A 206 -24.95 -8.80 15.96
CA ARG A 206 -25.45 -10.11 15.50
C ARG A 206 -24.28 -11.06 15.21
N LEU A 207 -23.48 -11.31 16.24
CA LEU A 207 -22.24 -12.10 16.11
C LEU A 207 -22.47 -13.54 15.61
N PRO A 208 -23.54 -14.27 16.01
CA PRO A 208 -23.83 -15.60 15.47
C PRO A 208 -24.10 -15.61 13.96
N ASP A 209 -24.84 -14.60 13.45
CA ASP A 209 -25.14 -14.47 12.01
C ASP A 209 -23.87 -14.21 11.21
N ALA A 210 -22.98 -13.35 11.75
CA ALA A 210 -21.68 -13.08 11.18
C ALA A 210 -20.79 -14.35 11.09
N ASP A 211 -20.74 -15.17 12.16
CA ASP A 211 -19.97 -16.43 12.18
C ASP A 211 -20.54 -17.45 11.20
N GLN A 212 -21.87 -17.60 11.14
CA GLN A 212 -22.52 -18.52 10.20
C GLN A 212 -22.20 -18.13 8.76
N ARG A 213 -22.25 -16.83 8.43
CA ARG A 213 -21.90 -16.32 7.10
C ARG A 213 -20.44 -16.60 6.77
N LEU A 214 -19.51 -16.29 7.68
CA LEU A 214 -18.09 -16.57 7.49
C LEU A 214 -17.81 -18.06 7.31
N LYS A 215 -18.45 -18.94 8.08
CA LYS A 215 -18.33 -20.40 7.91
C LYS A 215 -18.78 -20.84 6.52
N LYS A 216 -19.93 -20.34 6.06
CA LYS A 216 -20.45 -20.63 4.72
C LYS A 216 -19.49 -20.17 3.62
N MET A 217 -18.97 -18.96 3.76
CA MET A 217 -18.02 -18.42 2.78
C MET A 217 -16.67 -19.16 2.79
N LEU A 218 -16.16 -19.53 3.96
CA LEU A 218 -14.92 -20.30 4.09
C LEU A 218 -15.05 -21.74 3.58
N ALA A 219 -16.24 -22.33 3.59
CA ALA A 219 -16.49 -23.61 2.93
C ALA A 219 -16.33 -23.52 1.41
N GLN A 220 -16.66 -22.38 0.79
CA GLN A 220 -16.49 -22.13 -0.64
C GLN A 220 -15.10 -21.61 -0.99
N PHE A 221 -14.48 -20.83 -0.11
CA PHE A 221 -13.19 -20.17 -0.31
C PHE A 221 -12.24 -20.45 0.87
N PRO A 222 -11.79 -21.69 1.06
CA PRO A 222 -11.05 -22.11 2.26
C PRO A 222 -9.68 -21.44 2.42
N SER A 223 -9.07 -20.99 1.32
CA SER A 223 -7.79 -20.29 1.32
C SER A 223 -7.92 -18.76 1.39
N SER A 224 -9.15 -18.22 1.48
CA SER A 224 -9.37 -16.78 1.47
C SER A 224 -8.81 -16.11 2.74
N TYR A 225 -7.71 -15.37 2.57
CA TYR A 225 -7.07 -14.62 3.64
C TYR A 225 -8.04 -13.63 4.34
N PRO A 226 -8.76 -12.73 3.62
CA PRO A 226 -9.61 -11.76 4.28
C PRO A 226 -10.76 -12.40 5.08
N LEU A 227 -11.31 -13.53 4.62
CA LEU A 227 -12.34 -14.25 5.37
C LEU A 227 -11.79 -14.86 6.68
N LYS A 228 -10.60 -15.46 6.63
CA LYS A 228 -9.94 -16.01 7.81
C LYS A 228 -9.59 -14.91 8.81
N GLN A 229 -9.06 -13.79 8.34
CA GLN A 229 -8.68 -12.66 9.18
C GLN A 229 -9.90 -12.08 9.92
N VAL A 230 -10.98 -11.79 9.20
CA VAL A 230 -12.22 -11.28 9.83
C VAL A 230 -12.82 -12.30 10.79
N ARG A 231 -12.69 -13.60 10.49
CA ARG A 231 -13.16 -14.64 11.41
C ARG A 231 -12.33 -14.70 12.70
N ALA A 232 -11.00 -14.51 12.62
CA ALA A 232 -10.17 -14.43 13.83
C ALA A 232 -10.60 -13.26 14.71
N ASP A 233 -10.84 -12.08 14.12
CA ASP A 233 -11.32 -10.90 14.84
C ASP A 233 -12.73 -11.13 15.45
N LEU A 234 -13.61 -11.81 14.73
CA LEU A 234 -14.93 -12.17 15.24
C LEU A 234 -14.85 -13.12 16.43
N MET A 235 -13.94 -14.11 16.39
CA MET A 235 -13.74 -15.04 17.53
C MET A 235 -13.32 -14.30 18.79
N LEU A 236 -12.47 -13.27 18.67
CA LEU A 236 -12.12 -12.42 19.83
C LEU A 236 -13.34 -11.67 20.36
N LYS A 237 -14.17 -11.08 19.49
CA LYS A 237 -15.40 -10.37 19.90
C LYS A 237 -16.41 -11.31 20.56
N MET A 238 -16.40 -12.58 20.20
CA MET A 238 -17.24 -13.63 20.81
C MET A 238 -16.65 -14.21 22.11
N GLY A 239 -15.52 -13.69 22.60
CA GLY A 239 -14.84 -14.20 23.80
C GLY A 239 -14.17 -15.57 23.61
N LYS A 240 -13.75 -15.89 22.40
CA LYS A 240 -13.14 -17.18 22.00
C LYS A 240 -11.69 -16.99 21.51
N PRO A 241 -10.76 -16.51 22.36
CA PRO A 241 -9.41 -16.20 21.93
C PRO A 241 -8.62 -17.43 21.45
N GLN A 242 -8.89 -18.63 21.98
CA GLN A 242 -8.22 -19.87 21.56
C GLN A 242 -8.58 -20.25 20.10
N GLU A 243 -9.84 -20.05 19.69
CA GLU A 243 -10.25 -20.26 18.30
C GLU A 243 -9.59 -19.22 17.37
N SER A 244 -9.48 -17.97 17.81
CA SER A 244 -8.78 -16.91 17.09
C SER A 244 -7.29 -17.23 16.92
N GLU A 245 -6.60 -17.66 18.02
CA GLU A 245 -5.19 -18.06 17.98
C GLU A 245 -4.94 -19.15 16.93
N LYS A 246 -5.78 -20.19 16.92
CA LYS A 246 -5.66 -21.27 15.93
C LYS A 246 -5.76 -20.78 14.50
N ILE A 247 -6.70 -19.88 14.21
CA ILE A 247 -6.85 -19.31 12.86
C ILE A 247 -5.62 -18.49 12.47
N LEU A 248 -5.08 -17.68 13.39
CA LEU A 248 -3.91 -16.83 13.14
C LEU A 248 -2.62 -17.65 13.05
N ASP A 249 -2.49 -18.76 13.81
CA ASP A 249 -1.40 -19.72 13.66
C ASP A 249 -1.37 -20.33 12.25
N ASP A 250 -2.53 -20.74 11.73
CA ASP A 250 -2.63 -21.26 10.36
C ASP A 250 -2.32 -20.17 9.31
N LEU A 251 -2.74 -18.92 9.57
CA LEU A 251 -2.41 -17.79 8.71
C LEU A 251 -0.92 -17.46 8.73
N SER A 252 -0.25 -17.51 9.88
CA SER A 252 1.19 -17.24 9.99
C SER A 252 2.03 -18.25 9.21
N LYS A 253 1.62 -19.51 9.16
CA LYS A 253 2.25 -20.55 8.33
C LYS A 253 2.03 -20.32 6.83
N ALA A 254 0.82 -19.89 6.46
CA ALA A 254 0.46 -19.65 5.06
C ALA A 254 1.04 -18.34 4.52
N ARG A 255 1.29 -17.35 5.39
CA ARG A 255 1.78 -16.01 5.07
C ARG A 255 2.89 -15.57 6.04
N PRO A 256 4.02 -16.25 6.06
CA PRO A 256 5.08 -16.00 7.04
C PRO A 256 5.72 -14.61 6.92
N LEU A 257 5.57 -13.93 5.77
CA LEU A 257 6.12 -12.61 5.51
C LEU A 257 5.09 -11.47 5.70
N ASP A 258 3.94 -11.75 6.30
CA ASP A 258 2.90 -10.76 6.55
C ASP A 258 2.99 -10.25 8.00
N PRO A 259 3.51 -9.03 8.25
CA PRO A 259 3.72 -8.52 9.59
C PRO A 259 2.39 -8.36 10.36
N ASP A 260 1.28 -8.04 9.69
CA ASP A 260 -0.02 -7.87 10.36
C ASP A 260 -0.51 -9.16 10.99
N VAL A 261 -0.26 -10.31 10.36
CA VAL A 261 -0.60 -11.62 10.92
C VAL A 261 0.15 -11.88 12.21
N TRP A 262 1.45 -11.58 12.25
CA TRP A 262 2.29 -11.78 13.42
C TRP A 262 1.93 -10.83 14.57
N ASN A 263 1.63 -9.56 14.25
CA ASN A 263 1.18 -8.61 15.27
C ASN A 263 -0.12 -9.08 15.93
N ARG A 264 -1.13 -9.45 15.13
CA ARG A 264 -2.42 -9.98 15.63
C ARG A 264 -2.24 -11.26 16.43
N LEU A 265 -1.35 -12.14 15.98
CA LEU A 265 -1.05 -13.38 16.70
C LEU A 265 -0.43 -13.11 18.07
N ALA A 266 0.47 -12.11 18.17
CA ALA A 266 1.03 -11.69 19.46
C ALA A 266 -0.05 -11.15 20.41
N GLU A 267 -0.98 -10.33 19.90
CA GLU A 267 -2.10 -9.80 20.68
C GLU A 267 -2.99 -10.93 21.22
N VAL A 268 -3.37 -11.87 20.36
CA VAL A 268 -4.25 -13.00 20.76
C VAL A 268 -3.55 -13.92 21.75
N ARG A 269 -2.27 -14.22 21.54
CA ARG A 269 -1.48 -15.05 22.47
C ARG A 269 -1.33 -14.43 23.86
N SER A 270 -1.41 -13.10 23.97
CA SER A 270 -1.47 -12.45 25.29
C SER A 270 -2.77 -12.75 26.03
N LEU A 271 -3.88 -12.92 25.31
CA LEU A 271 -5.19 -13.25 25.88
C LEU A 271 -5.33 -14.75 26.23
N THR A 272 -4.53 -15.62 25.59
CA THR A 272 -4.53 -17.07 25.85
C THR A 272 -3.45 -17.50 26.85
N ASN A 273 -2.76 -16.53 27.50
CA ASN A 273 -1.63 -16.75 28.42
C ASN A 273 -0.43 -17.52 27.80
N ASN A 274 -0.29 -17.46 26.48
CA ASN A 274 0.83 -18.06 25.77
C ASN A 274 2.03 -17.09 25.72
N ALA A 275 2.67 -16.87 26.87
CA ALA A 275 3.73 -15.86 27.03
C ALA A 275 4.93 -16.09 26.07
N ILE A 276 5.34 -17.34 25.86
CA ILE A 276 6.42 -17.66 24.93
C ILE A 276 6.00 -17.34 23.50
N GLY A 277 4.81 -17.74 23.12
CA GLY A 277 4.24 -17.46 21.81
C GLY A 277 4.07 -15.98 21.51
N VAL A 278 3.76 -15.15 22.52
CA VAL A 278 3.73 -13.67 22.39
C VAL A 278 5.07 -13.16 21.93
N HIS A 279 6.14 -13.53 22.61
CA HIS A 279 7.49 -13.06 22.29
C HIS A 279 7.97 -13.58 20.93
N GLN A 280 7.63 -14.82 20.56
CA GLN A 280 7.93 -15.35 19.23
C GLN A 280 7.23 -14.55 18.13
N ALA A 281 5.92 -14.30 18.27
CA ALA A 281 5.16 -13.56 17.26
C ALA A 281 5.62 -12.09 17.15
N ARG A 282 5.96 -11.45 18.28
CA ARG A 282 6.55 -10.10 18.28
C ARG A 282 7.90 -10.05 17.58
N ALA A 283 8.75 -11.07 17.78
CA ALA A 283 10.04 -11.16 17.12
C ALA A 283 9.89 -11.25 15.59
N GLU A 284 8.95 -12.06 15.09
CA GLU A 284 8.67 -12.13 13.66
C GLU A 284 8.15 -10.79 13.11
N TYR A 285 7.21 -10.15 13.79
CA TYR A 285 6.72 -8.81 13.42
C TYR A 285 7.85 -7.79 13.32
N LEU A 286 8.69 -7.70 14.37
CA LEU A 286 9.80 -6.74 14.44
C LEU A 286 10.86 -7.02 13.37
N SER A 287 11.19 -8.29 13.13
CA SER A 287 12.11 -8.69 12.06
C SER A 287 11.61 -8.27 10.69
N LEU A 288 10.31 -8.47 10.41
CA LEU A 288 9.67 -8.09 9.13
C LEU A 288 9.54 -6.58 8.94
N THR A 289 9.49 -5.82 10.04
CA THR A 289 9.45 -4.35 10.01
C THR A 289 10.81 -3.69 10.09
N GLY A 290 11.90 -4.49 10.17
CA GLY A 290 13.29 -4.01 10.12
C GLY A 290 13.90 -3.68 11.48
N ASP A 291 13.19 -3.88 12.58
CA ASP A 291 13.74 -3.70 13.94
C ASP A 291 14.37 -5.01 14.45
N TYR A 292 15.50 -5.35 13.86
CA TYR A 292 16.20 -6.62 14.11
C TYR A 292 16.69 -6.77 15.56
N GLN A 293 17.11 -5.67 16.19
CA GLN A 293 17.62 -5.72 17.56
C GLN A 293 16.49 -6.01 18.54
N ALA A 294 15.38 -5.30 18.43
CA ALA A 294 14.20 -5.56 19.25
C ALA A 294 13.65 -6.99 18.99
N ALA A 295 13.72 -7.50 17.76
CA ALA A 295 13.33 -8.88 17.44
C ALA A 295 14.19 -9.91 18.21
N ILE A 296 15.50 -9.72 18.24
CA ILE A 296 16.43 -10.56 18.99
C ILE A 296 16.13 -10.54 20.50
N GLU A 297 15.87 -9.35 21.06
CA GLU A 297 15.47 -9.21 22.47
C GLU A 297 14.18 -9.96 22.81
N GLN A 298 13.19 -9.93 21.91
CA GLN A 298 11.97 -10.70 22.09
C GLN A 298 12.25 -12.21 22.15
N LEU A 299 13.13 -12.73 21.30
CA LEU A 299 13.52 -14.14 21.36
C LEU A 299 14.31 -14.47 22.65
N ASP A 300 15.09 -13.55 23.19
CA ASP A 300 15.73 -13.73 24.50
C ASP A 300 14.70 -13.78 25.64
N PHE A 301 13.65 -13.00 25.58
CA PHE A 301 12.53 -13.11 26.53
C PHE A 301 11.80 -14.46 26.42
N ALA A 302 11.60 -14.95 25.19
CA ALA A 302 11.01 -16.28 24.95
C ALA A 302 11.91 -17.40 25.52
N LYS A 303 13.23 -17.32 25.30
CA LYS A 303 14.22 -18.29 25.81
C LYS A 303 14.23 -18.34 27.34
N ARG A 304 14.27 -17.20 28.02
CA ARG A 304 14.21 -17.17 29.49
C ARG A 304 12.97 -17.86 30.05
N ARG A 305 11.83 -17.84 29.31
CA ARG A 305 10.58 -18.53 29.69
C ARG A 305 10.50 -19.97 29.25
N ALA A 306 11.37 -20.40 28.33
CA ALA A 306 11.40 -21.77 27.85
C ALA A 306 11.88 -22.79 28.91
N GLY A 307 12.54 -22.31 29.98
CA GLY A 307 13.05 -23.13 31.07
C GLY A 307 13.96 -24.24 30.55
N GLY A 308 13.74 -25.47 31.00
CA GLY A 308 14.52 -26.65 30.59
C GLY A 308 14.14 -27.27 29.22
N ASN A 309 13.33 -26.59 28.41
CA ASN A 309 12.96 -27.10 27.08
C ASN A 309 14.06 -26.81 26.05
N PHE A 310 15.05 -27.71 25.98
CA PHE A 310 16.21 -27.58 25.11
C PHE A 310 15.85 -27.51 23.61
N GLN A 311 14.83 -28.23 23.17
CA GLN A 311 14.41 -28.21 21.76
C GLN A 311 13.83 -26.84 21.37
N LEU A 312 13.03 -26.25 22.26
CA LEU A 312 12.50 -24.91 22.03
C LEU A 312 13.62 -23.86 22.05
N ALA A 313 14.52 -23.93 23.04
CA ALA A 313 15.66 -23.02 23.15
C ALA A 313 16.53 -23.07 21.88
N ALA A 314 16.84 -24.25 21.38
CA ALA A 314 17.64 -24.41 20.16
C ALA A 314 16.94 -23.80 18.91
N ARG A 315 15.62 -23.92 18.79
CA ARG A 315 14.85 -23.28 17.70
C ARG A 315 14.87 -21.76 17.81
N LEU A 316 14.76 -21.22 19.01
CA LEU A 316 14.83 -19.80 19.25
C LEU A 316 16.23 -19.25 18.95
N ASP A 317 17.29 -19.98 19.30
CA ASP A 317 18.68 -19.64 18.96
C ASP A 317 18.92 -19.63 17.45
N ALA A 318 18.44 -20.65 16.75
CA ALA A 318 18.54 -20.71 15.30
C ALA A 318 17.85 -19.51 14.64
N ARG A 319 16.65 -19.15 15.13
CA ARG A 319 15.93 -18.00 14.60
C ARG A 319 16.65 -16.67 14.89
N GLN A 320 17.25 -16.52 16.06
CA GLN A 320 18.08 -15.34 16.34
C GLN A 320 19.26 -15.21 15.38
N GLN A 321 19.92 -16.31 15.05
CA GLN A 321 21.03 -16.30 14.09
C GLN A 321 20.56 -15.89 12.69
N GLU A 322 19.41 -16.40 12.23
CA GLU A 322 18.81 -15.99 10.95
C GLU A 322 18.52 -14.49 10.91
N ILE A 323 17.92 -13.93 11.97
CA ILE A 323 17.62 -12.49 12.07
C ILE A 323 18.92 -11.65 12.04
N ARG A 324 19.98 -12.07 12.74
CA ARG A 324 21.29 -11.39 12.68
C ARG A 324 21.91 -11.43 11.27
N GLN A 325 21.74 -12.53 10.54
CA GLN A 325 22.19 -12.61 9.15
C GLN A 325 21.40 -11.69 8.23
N GLN A 326 20.08 -11.62 8.41
CA GLN A 326 19.22 -10.68 7.67
C GLN A 326 19.63 -9.22 7.93
N GLU A 327 19.84 -8.83 9.18
CA GLU A 327 20.33 -7.50 9.55
C GLU A 327 21.65 -7.16 8.86
N LYS A 328 22.61 -8.11 8.87
CA LYS A 328 23.91 -7.93 8.21
C LYS A 328 23.75 -7.72 6.71
N MET A 329 22.97 -8.55 6.03
CA MET A 329 22.72 -8.42 4.59
C MET A 329 22.09 -7.07 4.24
N VAL A 330 21.11 -6.61 5.02
CA VAL A 330 20.48 -5.31 4.79
C VAL A 330 21.48 -4.17 4.99
N LYS A 331 22.29 -4.21 6.05
CA LYS A 331 23.36 -3.21 6.28
C LYS A 331 24.42 -3.18 5.15
N GLU A 332 24.72 -4.32 4.53
CA GLU A 332 25.65 -4.40 3.41
C GLU A 332 25.06 -3.85 2.10
N MET A 333 23.75 -3.98 1.88
CA MET A 333 23.07 -3.45 0.69
C MET A 333 22.98 -1.90 0.68
N PHE A 334 23.03 -1.27 1.84
CA PHE A 334 22.92 0.20 1.99
C PHE A 334 24.27 0.89 2.30
N ARG A 335 25.38 0.17 2.25
CA ARG A 335 26.74 0.71 2.26
C ARG A 335 27.25 0.93 0.83
#